data_51f49a227dfc360b842aaedec36bed62
#
_entry.id   51f49a227dfc360b842aaedec36bed62
#
_cell.length_a   1.000
_cell.length_b   1.000
_cell.length_c   1.000
_cell.angle_alpha   90.00
_cell.angle_beta   90.00
_cell.angle_gamma   90.00
#
_symmetry.space_group_name_H-M   'P 1'
#
loop_
_entity.id
_entity.type
_entity.pdbx_description
1 polymer ?
#
loop_
_entity_poly.entity_id
_entity_poly.type
_entity_poly.pdbx_seq_one_letter_code
_entity_poly.pdbx_strand_id
1 'polypeptide(L)'
;MKEIEKVYKNRMSMFDLLKGFAIFIVVFWHTYDYWNGNPALIGVQIPLNLIWLGLMPAFLLASGYWYKPKPVKSYTKSQISSLMKPYAFVGIMAAGCCAVINFLRFHTLRSAYGGARGIVLGFLTGSQNVYTIKGRIICNLGPAWFLFTLCWAGIILNLIMKSSKIKFKKTVIGILLVIGIILERAPWLPLCPCGVLEAVFTLYCGYCLKESKFLIRKWYVKDYVILTVLVILGYIVGIGIMFNGGSQSYIARIVPGIPHAVVYMRIALHLEHIQNRFTDFVRKLGRYSLWIFVVHSIEVLSFDWHLLSEREIFMQNPILGLIVIFAIRVCVIFTGCFIVAKIDKFLLRRTKHGIF
;
A
#
# COMPACT_ATOMS: atom_id res chain seq x y z
N MET A 1 -33.08 8.19 -6.75
CA MET A 1 -32.45 7.89 -8.04
C MET A 1 -31.50 9.00 -8.53
N LYS A 2 -31.91 10.28 -8.55
CA LYS A 2 -31.01 11.40 -8.98
C LYS A 2 -29.76 11.58 -8.13
N GLU A 3 -29.80 11.33 -6.82
CA GLU A 3 -28.60 11.34 -5.95
C GLU A 3 -27.63 10.21 -6.26
N ILE A 4 -28.15 9.01 -6.56
CA ILE A 4 -27.36 7.84 -6.93
C ILE A 4 -26.63 8.09 -8.26
N GLU A 5 -27.28 8.71 -9.23
CA GLU A 5 -26.66 9.11 -10.51
C GLU A 5 -25.56 10.18 -10.33
N LYS A 6 -25.75 11.11 -9.38
CA LYS A 6 -24.76 12.14 -9.06
C LYS A 6 -23.52 11.54 -8.40
N VAL A 7 -23.69 10.54 -7.54
CA VAL A 7 -22.61 9.76 -6.93
C VAL A 7 -21.83 8.99 -8.00
N TYR A 8 -22.47 8.45 -9.03
CA TYR A 8 -21.79 7.81 -10.16
C TYR A 8 -21.02 8.79 -11.06
N LYS A 9 -21.43 10.06 -11.16
CA LYS A 9 -20.71 11.09 -11.92
C LYS A 9 -19.48 11.62 -11.18
N ASN A 10 -19.52 11.69 -9.84
CA ASN A 10 -18.42 12.17 -8.99
C ASN A 10 -17.52 11.05 -8.41
N ARG A 11 -17.58 9.85 -8.98
CA ARG A 11 -16.92 8.66 -8.47
C ARG A 11 -15.41 8.74 -8.27
N MET A 12 -14.76 9.73 -8.89
CA MET A 12 -13.31 9.98 -8.70
C MET A 12 -13.01 10.68 -7.37
N SER A 13 -13.91 11.52 -6.86
CA SER A 13 -13.71 12.35 -5.67
C SER A 13 -13.61 11.55 -4.38
N MET A 14 -14.52 10.59 -4.16
CA MET A 14 -14.50 9.70 -3.00
C MET A 14 -13.18 8.89 -2.91
N PHE A 15 -12.75 8.31 -4.03
CA PHE A 15 -11.51 7.53 -4.05
C PHE A 15 -10.27 8.39 -3.94
N ASP A 16 -10.32 9.63 -4.42
CA ASP A 16 -9.22 10.57 -4.22
C ASP A 16 -9.13 10.96 -2.74
N LEU A 17 -10.26 11.18 -2.04
CA LEU A 17 -10.26 11.37 -0.59
C LEU A 17 -9.66 10.17 0.13
N LEU A 18 -10.13 8.96 -0.18
CA LEU A 18 -9.63 7.73 0.44
C LEU A 18 -8.11 7.58 0.24
N LYS A 19 -7.64 7.72 -1.01
CA LYS A 19 -6.20 7.62 -1.33
C LYS A 19 -5.38 8.73 -0.68
N GLY A 20 -5.93 9.94 -0.57
CA GLY A 20 -5.24 11.06 0.06
C GLY A 20 -5.04 10.86 1.56
N PHE A 21 -6.07 10.41 2.27
CA PHE A 21 -5.92 10.00 3.67
C PHE A 21 -4.97 8.83 3.83
N ALA A 22 -5.14 7.82 2.99
CA ALA A 22 -4.34 6.61 3.09
C ALA A 22 -2.84 6.88 2.88
N ILE A 23 -2.45 7.67 1.87
CA ILE A 23 -1.03 7.96 1.63
C ILE A 23 -0.42 8.81 2.75
N PHE A 24 -1.17 9.73 3.34
CA PHE A 24 -0.74 10.49 4.51
C PHE A 24 -0.43 9.56 5.68
N ILE A 25 -1.35 8.63 5.99
CA ILE A 25 -1.16 7.67 7.08
C ILE A 25 0.00 6.70 6.77
N VAL A 26 0.21 6.29 5.53
CA VAL A 26 1.36 5.44 5.15
C VAL A 26 2.68 6.13 5.48
N VAL A 27 2.85 7.40 5.11
CA VAL A 27 4.07 8.16 5.40
C VAL A 27 4.23 8.34 6.91
N PHE A 28 3.14 8.64 7.62
CA PHE A 28 3.15 8.80 9.07
C PHE A 28 3.49 7.48 9.79
N TRP A 29 2.89 6.36 9.38
CA TRP A 29 3.19 5.03 9.92
C TRP A 29 4.67 4.69 9.79
N HIS A 30 5.26 4.82 8.60
CA HIS A 30 6.68 4.55 8.39
C HIS A 30 7.61 5.53 9.13
N THR A 31 7.09 6.65 9.62
CA THR A 31 7.83 7.52 10.53
C THR A 31 7.70 7.03 11.97
N TYR A 32 6.49 6.70 12.38
CA TYR A 32 6.21 6.18 13.73
C TYR A 32 6.98 4.86 13.99
N ASP A 33 7.15 4.01 12.98
CA ASP A 33 7.76 2.67 13.11
C ASP A 33 9.18 2.69 13.71
N TYR A 34 9.90 3.80 13.60
CA TYR A 34 11.21 3.99 14.27
C TYR A 34 11.13 4.05 15.81
N TRP A 35 9.97 4.30 16.36
CA TRP A 35 9.70 4.30 17.81
C TRP A 35 8.66 3.25 18.20
N ASN A 36 8.41 2.26 17.35
CA ASN A 36 7.43 1.22 17.64
C ASN A 36 7.75 0.53 18.97
N GLY A 37 6.74 0.42 19.83
CA GLY A 37 6.89 -0.11 21.18
C GLY A 37 7.41 0.88 22.23
N ASN A 38 7.67 2.14 21.88
CA ASN A 38 8.04 3.16 22.87
C ASN A 38 6.83 3.54 23.74
N PRO A 39 6.89 3.37 25.09
CA PRO A 39 5.75 3.65 25.97
C PRO A 39 5.24 5.10 25.92
N ALA A 40 6.13 6.07 25.62
CA ALA A 40 5.74 7.47 25.50
C ALA A 40 4.82 7.75 24.30
N LEU A 41 4.77 6.84 23.32
CA LEU A 41 3.95 6.95 22.12
C LEU A 41 2.75 6.01 22.10
N ILE A 42 2.40 5.38 23.21
CA ILE A 42 1.28 4.42 23.28
C ILE A 42 -0.06 5.06 22.85
N GLY A 43 -0.26 6.33 23.19
CA GLY A 43 -1.42 7.12 22.76
C GLY A 43 -1.51 7.35 21.24
N VAL A 44 -0.38 7.27 20.53
CA VAL A 44 -0.30 7.34 19.07
C VAL A 44 -0.40 5.94 18.48
N GLN A 45 0.23 4.96 19.10
CA GLN A 45 0.31 3.58 18.66
C GLN A 45 -1.05 2.91 18.49
N ILE A 46 -1.91 3.00 19.50
CA ILE A 46 -3.21 2.32 19.50
C ILE A 46 -4.10 2.80 18.35
N PRO A 47 -4.41 4.11 18.20
CA PRO A 47 -5.23 4.57 17.09
C PRO A 47 -4.58 4.33 15.73
N LEU A 48 -3.26 4.47 15.63
CA LEU A 48 -2.54 4.27 14.38
C LEU A 48 -2.58 2.81 13.92
N ASN A 49 -2.43 1.85 14.85
CA ASN A 49 -2.57 0.43 14.55
C ASN A 49 -3.98 0.07 14.08
N LEU A 50 -5.00 0.65 14.71
CA LEU A 50 -6.39 0.49 14.27
C LEU A 50 -6.61 0.97 12.83
N ILE A 51 -6.09 2.16 12.52
CA ILE A 51 -6.22 2.74 11.19
C ILE A 51 -5.43 1.89 10.16
N TRP A 52 -4.24 1.42 10.52
CA TRP A 52 -3.36 0.66 9.66
C TRP A 52 -3.98 -0.65 9.15
N LEU A 53 -4.75 -1.34 9.99
CA LEU A 53 -5.37 -2.63 9.64
C LEU A 53 -6.20 -2.58 8.35
N GLY A 54 -6.96 -1.50 8.15
CA GLY A 54 -7.82 -1.35 6.96
C GLY A 54 -7.19 -0.64 5.79
N LEU A 55 -5.98 -0.06 5.94
CA LEU A 55 -5.43 0.88 4.98
C LEU A 55 -5.01 0.21 3.66
N MET A 56 -4.19 -0.84 3.73
CA MET A 56 -3.78 -1.59 2.54
C MET A 56 -4.96 -2.32 1.89
N PRO A 57 -5.84 -3.01 2.65
CA PRO A 57 -7.07 -3.54 2.11
C PRO A 57 -7.96 -2.49 1.42
N ALA A 58 -8.00 -1.24 1.90
CA ALA A 58 -8.79 -0.17 1.27
C ALA A 58 -8.31 0.15 -0.15
N PHE A 59 -6.99 0.21 -0.38
CA PHE A 59 -6.45 0.39 -1.74
C PHE A 59 -6.79 -0.78 -2.66
N LEU A 60 -6.69 -2.01 -2.15
CA LEU A 60 -7.02 -3.21 -2.91
C LEU A 60 -8.52 -3.29 -3.21
N LEU A 61 -9.39 -3.06 -2.21
CA LEU A 61 -10.84 -3.01 -2.40
C LEU A 61 -11.24 -1.92 -3.39
N ALA A 62 -10.66 -0.72 -3.29
CA ALA A 62 -10.91 0.37 -4.23
C ALA A 62 -10.52 -0.03 -5.66
N SER A 63 -9.38 -0.67 -5.84
CA SER A 63 -8.92 -1.17 -7.14
C SER A 63 -9.86 -2.25 -7.69
N GLY A 64 -10.29 -3.18 -6.83
CA GLY A 64 -11.26 -4.22 -7.16
C GLY A 64 -12.66 -3.65 -7.48
N TYR A 65 -13.09 -2.61 -6.77
CA TYR A 65 -14.36 -1.92 -7.02
C TYR A 65 -14.43 -1.32 -8.44
N TRP A 66 -13.29 -0.83 -8.96
CA TRP A 66 -13.20 -0.30 -10.33
C TRP A 66 -12.81 -1.34 -11.36
N TYR A 67 -12.51 -2.55 -10.94
CA TYR A 67 -12.17 -3.62 -11.85
C TYR A 67 -13.31 -3.88 -12.86
N LYS A 68 -12.92 -4.02 -14.15
CA LYS A 68 -13.78 -4.48 -15.23
C LYS A 68 -13.02 -5.54 -16.02
N PRO A 69 -13.62 -6.72 -16.27
CA PRO A 69 -13.00 -7.76 -17.08
C PRO A 69 -12.65 -7.23 -18.48
N LYS A 70 -11.39 -7.34 -18.88
CA LYS A 70 -10.87 -6.92 -20.20
C LYS A 70 -10.18 -8.10 -20.88
N PRO A 71 -9.97 -8.06 -22.23
CA PRO A 71 -9.13 -9.03 -22.90
C PRO A 71 -7.78 -9.17 -22.21
N VAL A 72 -7.34 -10.42 -21.97
CA VAL A 72 -6.15 -10.72 -21.13
C VAL A 72 -4.92 -9.93 -21.57
N LYS A 73 -4.59 -9.96 -22.87
CA LYS A 73 -3.41 -9.27 -23.42
C LYS A 73 -3.43 -7.77 -23.16
N SER A 74 -4.58 -7.10 -23.38
CA SER A 74 -4.68 -5.65 -23.17
C SER A 74 -4.64 -5.28 -21.68
N TYR A 75 -5.30 -6.09 -20.81
CA TYR A 75 -5.29 -5.87 -19.38
C TYR A 75 -3.88 -6.03 -18.81
N THR A 76 -3.20 -7.13 -19.15
CA THR A 76 -1.81 -7.39 -18.70
C THR A 76 -0.88 -6.26 -19.14
N LYS A 77 -0.94 -5.83 -20.42
CA LYS A 77 -0.15 -4.70 -20.92
C LYS A 77 -0.42 -3.42 -20.11
N SER A 78 -1.68 -3.15 -19.80
CA SER A 78 -2.07 -1.99 -18.99
C SER A 78 -1.51 -2.07 -17.55
N GLN A 79 -1.65 -3.23 -16.89
CA GLN A 79 -1.14 -3.42 -15.52
C GLN A 79 0.39 -3.28 -15.44
N ILE A 80 1.11 -3.92 -16.36
CA ILE A 80 2.57 -3.80 -16.45
C ILE A 80 2.97 -2.34 -16.71
N SER A 81 2.32 -1.66 -17.63
CA SER A 81 2.65 -0.28 -17.95
C SER A 81 2.38 0.69 -16.80
N SER A 82 1.28 0.49 -16.05
CA SER A 82 0.86 1.42 -14.99
C SER A 82 1.52 1.15 -13.64
N LEU A 83 1.91 -0.10 -13.33
CA LEU A 83 2.40 -0.48 -12.02
C LEU A 83 3.87 -0.94 -12.04
N MET A 84 4.27 -1.74 -13.05
CA MET A 84 5.65 -2.26 -13.09
C MET A 84 6.67 -1.22 -13.56
N LYS A 85 6.25 -0.22 -14.35
CA LYS A 85 7.16 0.90 -14.69
C LYS A 85 7.51 1.75 -13.46
N PRO A 86 6.52 2.24 -12.65
CA PRO A 86 6.83 2.90 -11.38
C PRO A 86 7.63 2.00 -10.43
N TYR A 87 7.31 0.71 -10.35
CA TYR A 87 8.05 -0.26 -9.55
C TYR A 87 9.53 -0.33 -9.95
N ALA A 88 9.82 -0.51 -11.23
CA ALA A 88 11.19 -0.54 -11.74
C ALA A 88 11.92 0.81 -11.50
N PHE A 89 11.22 1.92 -11.67
CA PHE A 89 11.75 3.25 -11.38
C PHE A 89 12.16 3.39 -9.91
N VAL A 90 11.32 2.95 -8.97
CA VAL A 90 11.66 2.92 -7.53
C VAL A 90 12.93 2.10 -7.31
N GLY A 91 13.02 0.89 -7.86
CA GLY A 91 14.17 0.01 -7.68
C GLY A 91 15.48 0.63 -8.16
N ILE A 92 15.46 1.23 -9.36
CA ILE A 92 16.64 1.88 -9.96
C ILE A 92 17.06 3.10 -9.13
N MET A 93 16.10 3.97 -8.81
CA MET A 93 16.38 5.19 -8.07
C MET A 93 16.83 4.90 -6.64
N ALA A 94 16.16 3.97 -5.95
CA ALA A 94 16.54 3.59 -4.60
C ALA A 94 17.94 2.95 -4.55
N ALA A 95 18.27 2.07 -5.49
CA ALA A 95 19.60 1.48 -5.57
C ALA A 95 20.68 2.54 -5.86
N GLY A 96 20.41 3.48 -6.76
CA GLY A 96 21.32 4.59 -7.08
C GLY A 96 21.53 5.52 -5.88
N CYS A 97 20.45 5.97 -5.24
CA CYS A 97 20.53 6.83 -4.05
C CYS A 97 21.25 6.12 -2.89
N CYS A 98 20.94 4.85 -2.64
CA CYS A 98 21.59 4.04 -1.61
C CYS A 98 23.11 3.91 -1.88
N ALA A 99 23.50 3.68 -3.14
CA ALA A 99 24.91 3.62 -3.53
C ALA A 99 25.64 4.94 -3.22
N VAL A 100 25.05 6.07 -3.62
CA VAL A 100 25.62 7.41 -3.38
C VAL A 100 25.72 7.69 -1.88
N ILE A 101 24.67 7.47 -1.12
CA ILE A 101 24.64 7.72 0.32
C ILE A 101 25.67 6.86 1.05
N ASN A 102 25.74 5.55 0.73
CA ASN A 102 26.72 4.66 1.34
C ASN A 102 28.16 5.02 0.96
N PHE A 103 28.41 5.47 -0.29
CA PHE A 103 29.71 5.95 -0.68
C PHE A 103 30.12 7.20 0.10
N LEU A 104 29.22 8.17 0.23
CA LEU A 104 29.47 9.40 0.98
C LEU A 104 29.70 9.14 2.48
N ARG A 105 28.99 8.14 3.04
CA ARG A 105 29.10 7.78 4.47
C ARG A 105 30.36 7.00 4.81
N PHE A 106 30.71 6.03 3.97
CA PHE A 106 31.78 5.06 4.26
C PHE A 106 33.03 5.22 3.40
N HIS A 107 32.98 6.08 2.39
CA HIS A 107 34.07 6.35 1.43
C HIS A 107 34.63 5.09 0.74
N THR A 108 33.82 4.03 0.60
CA THR A 108 34.22 2.77 -0.03
C THR A 108 33.24 2.35 -1.13
N LEU A 109 33.77 1.91 -2.27
CA LEU A 109 32.98 1.35 -3.36
C LEU A 109 32.30 0.04 -2.95
N ARG A 110 32.88 -0.68 -2.00
CA ARG A 110 32.33 -1.94 -1.49
C ARG A 110 30.99 -1.71 -0.78
N SER A 111 30.89 -0.68 0.07
CA SER A 111 29.65 -0.35 0.77
C SER A 111 28.58 0.17 -0.19
N ALA A 112 28.95 1.03 -1.13
CA ALA A 112 28.06 1.50 -2.18
C ALA A 112 27.46 0.36 -3.00
N TYR A 113 28.31 -0.54 -3.50
CA TYR A 113 27.89 -1.70 -4.27
C TYR A 113 27.05 -2.68 -3.44
N GLY A 114 27.42 -2.92 -2.17
CA GLY A 114 26.71 -3.88 -1.30
C GLY A 114 25.27 -3.50 -1.05
N GLY A 115 25.02 -2.23 -0.70
CA GLY A 115 23.68 -1.70 -0.48
C GLY A 115 22.83 -1.70 -1.76
N ALA A 116 23.37 -1.14 -2.85
CA ALA A 116 22.66 -1.10 -4.13
C ALA A 116 22.29 -2.51 -4.64
N ARG A 117 23.24 -3.46 -4.54
CA ARG A 117 23.00 -4.86 -4.93
C ARG A 117 21.87 -5.48 -4.13
N GLY A 118 21.82 -5.26 -2.82
CA GLY A 118 20.77 -5.79 -1.95
C GLY A 118 19.37 -5.33 -2.41
N ILE A 119 19.24 -4.04 -2.73
CA ILE A 119 18.00 -3.46 -3.25
C ILE A 119 17.65 -4.06 -4.62
N VAL A 120 18.60 -4.09 -5.56
CA VAL A 120 18.37 -4.66 -6.91
C VAL A 120 17.92 -6.11 -6.82
N LEU A 121 18.56 -6.94 -6.00
CA LEU A 121 18.17 -8.32 -5.80
C LEU A 121 16.77 -8.42 -5.19
N GLY A 122 16.41 -7.57 -4.21
CA GLY A 122 15.08 -7.48 -3.65
C GLY A 122 14.02 -7.21 -4.72
N PHE A 123 14.27 -6.24 -5.59
CA PHE A 123 13.35 -5.88 -6.69
C PHE A 123 13.24 -6.99 -7.74
N LEU A 124 14.33 -7.66 -8.09
CA LEU A 124 14.29 -8.78 -9.05
C LEU A 124 13.56 -10.01 -8.49
N THR A 125 13.69 -10.26 -7.20
CA THR A 125 13.05 -11.41 -6.54
C THR A 125 11.65 -11.12 -6.00
N GLY A 126 11.19 -9.87 -5.99
CA GLY A 126 9.90 -9.48 -5.41
C GLY A 126 9.85 -9.73 -3.89
N SER A 127 10.96 -9.49 -3.18
CA SER A 127 11.11 -9.87 -1.77
C SER A 127 10.35 -8.96 -0.82
N GLN A 128 9.49 -9.51 0.03
CA GLN A 128 8.84 -8.76 1.12
C GLN A 128 9.68 -8.70 2.40
N ASN A 129 10.62 -9.60 2.58
CA ASN A 129 11.45 -9.70 3.76
C ASN A 129 12.93 -9.58 3.39
N VAL A 130 13.77 -9.31 4.39
CA VAL A 130 15.22 -9.36 4.23
C VAL A 130 15.69 -10.79 4.39
N TYR A 131 16.48 -11.29 3.43
CA TYR A 131 17.06 -12.62 3.47
C TYR A 131 18.57 -12.57 3.25
N THR A 132 19.24 -13.62 3.71
CA THR A 132 20.62 -13.88 3.35
C THR A 132 20.70 -15.20 2.59
N ILE A 133 21.08 -15.14 1.31
CA ILE A 133 21.27 -16.32 0.47
C ILE A 133 22.75 -16.37 0.05
N LYS A 134 23.45 -17.45 0.42
CA LYS A 134 24.89 -17.64 0.12
C LYS A 134 25.73 -16.41 0.50
N GLY A 135 25.51 -15.84 1.69
CA GLY A 135 26.22 -14.67 2.20
C GLY A 135 25.85 -13.33 1.53
N ARG A 136 24.81 -13.30 0.70
CA ARG A 136 24.31 -12.09 0.05
C ARG A 136 23.00 -11.64 0.68
N ILE A 137 22.95 -10.39 1.12
CA ILE A 137 21.74 -9.78 1.63
C ILE A 137 20.83 -9.41 0.45
N ILE A 138 19.59 -9.84 0.51
CA ILE A 138 18.49 -9.45 -0.37
C ILE A 138 17.60 -8.56 0.48
N CYS A 139 17.50 -7.29 0.14
CA CYS A 139 16.68 -6.33 0.87
C CYS A 139 15.18 -6.56 0.59
N ASN A 140 14.34 -6.16 1.52
CA ASN A 140 12.91 -6.09 1.24
C ASN A 140 12.60 -4.93 0.27
N LEU A 141 11.41 -4.97 -0.33
CA LEU A 141 10.94 -3.95 -1.28
C LEU A 141 10.47 -2.64 -0.61
N GLY A 142 10.58 -2.55 0.73
CA GLY A 142 9.93 -1.45 1.44
C GLY A 142 8.46 -1.32 1.00
N PRO A 143 7.89 -0.12 0.93
CA PRO A 143 6.50 0.08 0.49
C PRO A 143 6.23 -0.39 -0.96
N ALA A 144 7.25 -0.47 -1.83
CA ALA A 144 7.09 -0.79 -3.26
C ALA A 144 6.53 -2.22 -3.52
N TRP A 145 6.55 -3.12 -2.52
CA TRP A 145 5.91 -4.44 -2.62
C TRP A 145 4.45 -4.35 -3.06
N PHE A 146 3.76 -3.27 -2.69
CA PHE A 146 2.36 -3.06 -3.01
C PHE A 146 2.11 -2.94 -4.52
N LEU A 147 2.98 -2.23 -5.26
CA LEU A 147 2.86 -2.10 -6.73
C LEU A 147 3.01 -3.45 -7.41
N PHE A 148 3.99 -4.25 -6.97
CA PHE A 148 4.23 -5.59 -7.47
C PHE A 148 3.02 -6.50 -7.22
N THR A 149 2.56 -6.54 -5.99
CA THR A 149 1.42 -7.34 -5.56
C THR A 149 0.14 -6.97 -6.29
N LEU A 150 -0.18 -5.68 -6.39
CA LEU A 150 -1.38 -5.19 -7.09
C LEU A 150 -1.36 -5.55 -8.58
N CYS A 151 -0.19 -5.45 -9.23
CA CYS A 151 -0.04 -5.81 -10.64
C CYS A 151 -0.37 -7.28 -10.90
N TRP A 152 0.31 -8.17 -10.18
CA TRP A 152 0.13 -9.61 -10.38
C TRP A 152 -1.24 -10.11 -9.92
N ALA A 153 -1.73 -9.61 -8.80
CA ALA A 153 -3.07 -9.94 -8.32
C ALA A 153 -4.16 -9.51 -9.31
N GLY A 154 -4.05 -8.32 -9.89
CA GLY A 154 -4.96 -7.84 -10.92
C GLY A 154 -4.94 -8.72 -12.17
N ILE A 155 -3.75 -9.13 -12.63
CA ILE A 155 -3.59 -10.03 -13.80
C ILE A 155 -4.25 -11.39 -13.51
N ILE A 156 -3.95 -11.99 -12.35
CA ILE A 156 -4.52 -13.28 -11.94
C ILE A 156 -6.04 -13.19 -11.83
N LEU A 157 -6.57 -12.15 -11.17
CA LEU A 157 -8.01 -11.95 -11.10
C LEU A 157 -8.64 -11.84 -12.48
N ASN A 158 -8.04 -11.08 -13.40
CA ASN A 158 -8.58 -10.93 -14.76
C ASN A 158 -8.53 -12.25 -15.54
N LEU A 159 -7.49 -13.07 -15.38
CA LEU A 159 -7.41 -14.41 -15.96
C LEU A 159 -8.56 -15.28 -15.49
N ILE A 160 -8.84 -15.33 -14.20
CA ILE A 160 -9.93 -16.11 -13.62
C ILE A 160 -11.29 -15.59 -14.11
N MET A 161 -11.49 -14.28 -14.05
CA MET A 161 -12.80 -13.67 -14.39
C MET A 161 -13.13 -13.77 -15.89
N LYS A 162 -12.11 -13.74 -16.77
CA LYS A 162 -12.28 -13.87 -18.23
C LYS A 162 -12.32 -15.30 -18.71
N SER A 163 -11.82 -16.26 -17.97
CA SER A 163 -11.81 -17.67 -18.39
C SER A 163 -13.23 -18.21 -18.50
N SER A 164 -13.57 -18.75 -19.67
CA SER A 164 -14.80 -19.55 -19.88
C SER A 164 -14.67 -20.97 -19.33
N LYS A 165 -13.45 -21.47 -19.17
CA LYS A 165 -13.17 -22.82 -18.65
C LYS A 165 -13.38 -22.92 -17.13
N ILE A 166 -13.26 -21.80 -16.40
CA ILE A 166 -13.44 -21.77 -14.95
C ILE A 166 -14.90 -21.51 -14.62
N LYS A 167 -15.66 -22.58 -14.30
CA LYS A 167 -17.07 -22.50 -13.91
C LYS A 167 -17.25 -21.94 -12.48
N PHE A 168 -16.41 -22.36 -11.54
CA PHE A 168 -16.51 -22.03 -10.11
C PHE A 168 -15.48 -20.97 -9.70
N LYS A 169 -15.59 -19.75 -10.25
CA LYS A 169 -14.62 -18.67 -10.05
C LYS A 169 -14.45 -18.30 -8.57
N LYS A 170 -15.54 -18.25 -7.80
CA LYS A 170 -15.51 -17.95 -6.37
C LYS A 170 -14.68 -18.99 -5.60
N THR A 171 -14.92 -20.27 -5.88
CA THR A 171 -14.20 -21.39 -5.25
C THR A 171 -12.70 -21.33 -5.58
N VAL A 172 -12.34 -21.06 -6.85
CA VAL A 172 -10.93 -20.93 -7.25
C VAL A 172 -10.26 -19.78 -6.48
N ILE A 173 -10.92 -18.63 -6.35
CA ILE A 173 -10.38 -17.49 -5.59
C ILE A 173 -10.25 -17.83 -4.10
N GLY A 174 -11.20 -18.55 -3.52
CA GLY A 174 -11.12 -19.05 -2.14
C GLY A 174 -9.96 -20.03 -1.94
N ILE A 175 -9.77 -20.97 -2.88
CA ILE A 175 -8.61 -21.90 -2.85
C ILE A 175 -7.29 -21.13 -2.93
N LEU A 176 -7.17 -20.14 -3.81
CA LEU A 176 -5.98 -19.31 -3.90
C LEU A 176 -5.68 -18.56 -2.60
N LEU A 177 -6.71 -18.07 -1.91
CA LEU A 177 -6.55 -17.47 -0.59
C LEU A 177 -5.97 -18.47 0.41
N VAL A 178 -6.54 -19.69 0.49
CA VAL A 178 -6.04 -20.74 1.39
C VAL A 178 -4.59 -21.08 1.08
N ILE A 179 -4.24 -21.23 -0.21
CA ILE A 179 -2.85 -21.44 -0.64
C ILE A 179 -1.97 -20.26 -0.17
N GLY A 180 -2.42 -19.02 -0.33
CA GLY A 180 -1.70 -17.82 0.14
C GLY A 180 -1.39 -17.89 1.64
N ILE A 181 -2.39 -18.26 2.45
CA ILE A 181 -2.25 -18.42 3.91
C ILE A 181 -1.23 -19.53 4.26
N ILE A 182 -1.25 -20.65 3.54
CA ILE A 182 -0.28 -21.73 3.75
C ILE A 182 1.14 -21.29 3.38
N LEU A 183 1.29 -20.58 2.26
CA LEU A 183 2.58 -20.06 1.78
C LEU A 183 3.17 -18.96 2.68
N GLU A 184 2.39 -18.38 3.58
CA GLU A 184 2.90 -17.45 4.59
C GLU A 184 3.99 -18.07 5.46
N ARG A 185 3.93 -19.38 5.68
CA ARG A 185 4.94 -20.15 6.43
C ARG A 185 6.27 -20.29 5.68
N ALA A 186 6.32 -19.89 4.42
CA ALA A 186 7.51 -19.90 3.58
C ALA A 186 7.85 -18.49 3.07
N PRO A 187 8.19 -17.54 3.96
CA PRO A 187 8.39 -16.12 3.62
C PRO A 187 9.59 -15.88 2.70
N TRP A 188 10.44 -16.88 2.52
CA TRP A 188 11.62 -16.87 1.63
C TRP A 188 11.27 -17.09 0.15
N LEU A 189 10.03 -17.44 -0.17
CA LEU A 189 9.62 -17.66 -1.57
C LEU A 189 9.71 -16.34 -2.35
N PRO A 190 10.35 -16.36 -3.52
CA PRO A 190 10.40 -15.19 -4.39
C PRO A 190 9.01 -14.84 -4.94
N LEU A 191 8.88 -13.61 -5.46
CA LEU A 191 7.67 -13.08 -6.11
C LEU A 191 6.48 -12.87 -5.15
N CYS A 192 6.72 -12.89 -3.84
CA CYS A 192 5.70 -12.59 -2.83
C CYS A 192 4.35 -13.33 -3.06
N PRO A 193 4.34 -14.66 -3.28
CA PRO A 193 3.14 -15.36 -3.71
C PRO A 193 1.98 -15.25 -2.72
N CYS A 194 2.28 -15.27 -1.43
CA CYS A 194 1.30 -15.11 -0.37
C CYS A 194 0.57 -13.76 -0.47
N GLY A 195 1.29 -12.65 -0.55
CA GLY A 195 0.68 -11.31 -0.68
C GLY A 195 -0.08 -11.14 -1.99
N VAL A 196 0.40 -11.72 -3.09
CA VAL A 196 -0.31 -11.69 -4.38
C VAL A 196 -1.64 -12.43 -4.29
N LEU A 197 -1.67 -13.63 -3.69
CA LEU A 197 -2.89 -14.43 -3.59
C LEU A 197 -3.92 -13.83 -2.62
N GLU A 198 -3.47 -13.24 -1.52
CA GLU A 198 -4.31 -12.42 -0.63
C GLU A 198 -4.94 -11.25 -1.40
N ALA A 199 -4.13 -10.53 -2.17
CA ALA A 199 -4.61 -9.39 -2.93
C ALA A 199 -5.62 -9.79 -4.02
N VAL A 200 -5.52 -10.97 -4.64
CA VAL A 200 -6.53 -11.51 -5.56
C VAL A 200 -7.88 -11.59 -4.86
N PHE A 201 -7.92 -12.14 -3.65
CA PHE A 201 -9.15 -12.26 -2.87
C PHE A 201 -9.71 -10.88 -2.50
N THR A 202 -8.87 -9.98 -2.01
CA THR A 202 -9.29 -8.63 -1.60
C THR A 202 -9.79 -7.81 -2.80
N LEU A 203 -9.14 -7.87 -3.95
CA LEU A 203 -9.61 -7.28 -5.21
C LEU A 203 -10.98 -7.84 -5.60
N TYR A 204 -11.16 -9.16 -5.49
CA TYR A 204 -12.45 -9.80 -5.76
C TYR A 204 -13.55 -9.34 -4.81
N CYS A 205 -13.25 -9.18 -3.51
CA CYS A 205 -14.20 -8.58 -2.56
C CYS A 205 -14.61 -7.17 -2.98
N GLY A 206 -13.66 -6.34 -3.46
CA GLY A 206 -13.95 -5.02 -4.01
C GLY A 206 -14.91 -5.08 -5.22
N TYR A 207 -14.69 -6.02 -6.12
CA TYR A 207 -15.60 -6.28 -7.24
C TYR A 207 -16.99 -6.67 -6.75
N CYS A 208 -17.11 -7.58 -5.78
CA CYS A 208 -18.38 -7.99 -5.19
C CYS A 208 -19.12 -6.83 -4.48
N LEU A 209 -18.40 -5.94 -3.80
CA LEU A 209 -18.97 -4.74 -3.18
C LEU A 209 -19.65 -3.83 -4.21
N LYS A 210 -19.06 -3.72 -5.40
CA LYS A 210 -19.65 -2.96 -6.50
C LYS A 210 -20.89 -3.64 -7.05
N GLU A 211 -20.80 -4.93 -7.40
CA GLU A 211 -21.91 -5.69 -7.99
C GLU A 211 -23.13 -5.76 -7.05
N SER A 212 -22.90 -5.91 -5.74
CA SER A 212 -23.95 -5.93 -4.71
C SER A 212 -24.51 -4.54 -4.39
N LYS A 213 -23.88 -3.46 -4.89
CA LYS A 213 -24.19 -2.06 -4.54
C LYS A 213 -24.15 -1.82 -3.01
N PHE A 214 -23.47 -2.68 -2.25
CA PHE A 214 -23.44 -2.62 -0.78
C PHE A 214 -22.95 -1.27 -0.27
N LEU A 215 -21.92 -0.71 -0.90
CA LEU A 215 -21.32 0.55 -0.48
C LEU A 215 -22.29 1.74 -0.60
N ILE A 216 -23.12 1.77 -1.63
CA ILE A 216 -23.96 2.92 -1.98
C ILE A 216 -25.43 2.77 -1.54
N ARG A 217 -25.89 1.55 -1.19
CA ARG A 217 -27.23 1.34 -0.66
C ARG A 217 -27.38 1.94 0.74
N LYS A 218 -28.63 2.15 1.16
CA LYS A 218 -28.91 2.49 2.57
C LYS A 218 -28.49 1.31 3.47
N TRP A 219 -27.70 1.62 4.49
CA TRP A 219 -27.34 0.63 5.49
C TRP A 219 -28.42 0.54 6.55
N TYR A 220 -28.71 -0.67 6.98
CA TYR A 220 -29.57 -0.98 8.09
C TYR A 220 -28.74 -1.20 9.36
N VAL A 221 -29.39 -1.17 10.52
CA VAL A 221 -28.72 -1.41 11.82
C VAL A 221 -27.90 -2.71 11.81
N LYS A 222 -28.43 -3.77 11.19
CA LYS A 222 -27.70 -5.04 11.03
C LYS A 222 -26.35 -4.91 10.32
N ASP A 223 -26.26 -4.02 9.32
CA ASP A 223 -25.02 -3.84 8.55
C ASP A 223 -23.94 -3.20 9.43
N TYR A 224 -24.32 -2.21 10.24
CA TYR A 224 -23.42 -1.59 11.22
C TYR A 224 -23.00 -2.60 12.29
N VAL A 225 -23.95 -3.36 12.85
CA VAL A 225 -23.65 -4.38 13.86
C VAL A 225 -22.68 -5.43 13.32
N ILE A 226 -22.94 -5.99 12.14
CA ILE A 226 -22.07 -7.00 11.53
C ILE A 226 -20.66 -6.44 11.30
N LEU A 227 -20.54 -5.24 10.71
CA LEU A 227 -19.23 -4.63 10.48
C LEU A 227 -18.50 -4.34 11.79
N THR A 228 -19.19 -3.80 12.80
CA THR A 228 -18.60 -3.53 14.11
C THR A 228 -18.11 -4.82 14.77
N VAL A 229 -18.92 -5.88 14.76
CA VAL A 229 -18.50 -7.18 15.28
C VAL A 229 -17.28 -7.72 14.55
N LEU A 230 -17.26 -7.66 13.21
CA LEU A 230 -16.13 -8.13 12.42
C LEU A 230 -14.86 -7.29 12.69
N VAL A 231 -15.00 -5.97 12.86
CA VAL A 231 -13.91 -5.07 13.23
C VAL A 231 -13.35 -5.42 14.61
N ILE A 232 -14.23 -5.62 15.62
CA ILE A 232 -13.82 -5.98 16.98
C ILE A 232 -13.17 -7.36 17.01
N LEU A 233 -13.78 -8.37 16.40
CA LEU A 233 -13.21 -9.72 16.32
C LEU A 233 -11.85 -9.70 15.62
N GLY A 234 -11.76 -8.98 14.53
CA GLY A 234 -10.50 -8.82 13.81
C GLY A 234 -9.44 -8.11 14.63
N TYR A 235 -9.84 -7.13 15.45
CA TYR A 235 -8.93 -6.44 16.36
C TYR A 235 -8.43 -7.39 17.46
N ILE A 236 -9.31 -8.18 18.06
CA ILE A 236 -8.93 -9.19 19.06
C ILE A 236 -7.95 -10.21 18.47
N VAL A 237 -8.23 -10.72 17.27
CA VAL A 237 -7.34 -11.64 16.55
C VAL A 237 -6.02 -10.96 16.21
N GLY A 238 -6.05 -9.72 15.72
CA GLY A 238 -4.86 -8.93 15.38
C GLY A 238 -3.97 -8.64 16.58
N ILE A 239 -4.55 -8.27 17.71
CA ILE A 239 -3.82 -8.09 18.98
C ILE A 239 -3.19 -9.41 19.42
N GLY A 240 -3.94 -10.51 19.42
CA GLY A 240 -3.43 -11.82 19.81
C GLY A 240 -2.21 -12.25 18.99
N ILE A 241 -2.18 -11.96 17.69
CA ILE A 241 -1.06 -12.27 16.81
C ILE A 241 0.13 -11.33 17.08
N MET A 242 -0.12 -10.04 17.31
CA MET A 242 0.94 -9.07 17.64
C MET A 242 1.66 -9.42 18.95
N PHE A 243 0.90 -9.77 20.00
CA PHE A 243 1.48 -10.15 21.30
C PHE A 243 2.27 -11.46 21.25
N ASN A 244 1.96 -12.37 20.34
CA ASN A 244 2.69 -13.64 20.18
C ASN A 244 3.91 -13.53 19.25
N GLY A 245 4.38 -12.33 18.92
CA GLY A 245 5.57 -12.11 18.08
C GLY A 245 5.39 -12.52 16.62
N GLY A 246 4.17 -12.83 16.22
CA GLY A 246 3.82 -13.13 14.83
C GLY A 246 3.74 -11.85 14.00
N SER A 247 4.69 -11.67 13.10
CA SER A 247 4.61 -10.62 12.10
C SER A 247 3.36 -10.84 11.25
N GLN A 248 2.44 -9.88 11.30
CA GLN A 248 1.34 -9.64 10.34
C GLN A 248 0.82 -10.87 9.56
N SER A 249 0.21 -11.83 10.25
CA SER A 249 -0.50 -12.95 9.61
C SER A 249 -1.52 -12.42 8.58
N TYR A 250 -1.59 -13.06 7.41
CA TYR A 250 -2.57 -12.72 6.37
C TYR A 250 -4.01 -12.83 6.87
N ILE A 251 -4.29 -13.77 7.77
CA ILE A 251 -5.59 -13.87 8.44
C ILE A 251 -5.88 -12.59 9.23
N ALA A 252 -4.89 -12.06 9.96
CA ALA A 252 -5.02 -10.82 10.71
C ALA A 252 -5.21 -9.59 9.81
N ARG A 253 -4.76 -9.63 8.57
CA ARG A 253 -4.99 -8.56 7.58
C ARG A 253 -6.34 -8.67 6.89
N ILE A 254 -6.80 -9.87 6.55
CA ILE A 254 -8.04 -10.10 5.81
C ILE A 254 -9.25 -9.95 6.71
N VAL A 255 -9.26 -10.63 7.86
CA VAL A 255 -10.43 -10.68 8.74
C VAL A 255 -10.81 -9.31 9.29
N PRO A 256 -9.90 -8.52 9.89
CA PRO A 256 -10.21 -7.15 10.29
C PRO A 256 -10.09 -6.15 9.15
N GLY A 257 -9.14 -6.34 8.24
CA GLY A 257 -8.76 -5.35 7.24
C GLY A 257 -9.84 -5.06 6.23
N ILE A 258 -10.55 -6.09 5.74
CA ILE A 258 -11.64 -5.90 4.77
C ILE A 258 -12.82 -5.13 5.38
N PRO A 259 -13.36 -5.48 6.57
CA PRO A 259 -14.41 -4.69 7.23
C PRO A 259 -13.99 -3.24 7.50
N HIS A 260 -12.77 -3.01 8.02
CA HIS A 260 -12.25 -1.65 8.22
C HIS A 260 -12.19 -0.87 6.91
N ALA A 261 -11.67 -1.47 5.85
CA ALA A 261 -11.59 -0.83 4.55
C ALA A 261 -12.97 -0.47 3.99
N VAL A 262 -13.99 -1.31 4.19
CA VAL A 262 -15.39 -1.00 3.83
C VAL A 262 -15.90 0.21 4.61
N VAL A 263 -15.59 0.29 5.91
CA VAL A 263 -15.93 1.46 6.74
C VAL A 263 -15.25 2.71 6.20
N TYR A 264 -13.94 2.64 5.86
CA TYR A 264 -13.22 3.80 5.30
C TYR A 264 -13.79 4.25 3.95
N MET A 265 -14.14 3.31 3.08
CA MET A 265 -14.81 3.61 1.81
C MET A 265 -16.17 4.30 2.06
N ARG A 266 -16.90 3.87 3.07
CA ARG A 266 -18.20 4.47 3.43
C ARG A 266 -18.03 5.87 4.02
N ILE A 267 -17.04 6.07 4.90
CA ILE A 267 -16.69 7.41 5.43
C ILE A 267 -16.30 8.34 4.27
N ALA A 268 -15.43 7.89 3.36
CA ALA A 268 -15.02 8.69 2.21
C ALA A 268 -16.22 9.06 1.31
N LEU A 269 -17.20 8.15 1.16
CA LEU A 269 -18.45 8.43 0.44
C LEU A 269 -19.29 9.52 1.13
N HIS A 270 -19.37 9.52 2.46
CA HIS A 270 -20.08 10.57 3.19
C HIS A 270 -19.36 11.92 3.13
N LEU A 271 -18.01 11.88 3.22
CA LEU A 271 -17.19 13.08 3.12
C LEU A 271 -17.11 13.66 1.69
N GLU A 272 -17.56 12.92 0.68
CA GLU A 272 -17.56 13.38 -0.71
C GLU A 272 -18.37 14.68 -0.89
N HIS A 273 -19.44 14.84 -0.13
CA HIS A 273 -20.31 16.02 -0.19
C HIS A 273 -19.69 17.27 0.45
N ILE A 274 -18.65 17.10 1.29
CA ILE A 274 -17.99 18.20 1.97
C ILE A 274 -16.98 18.82 1.01
N GLN A 275 -17.24 20.08 0.63
CA GLN A 275 -16.36 20.89 -0.21
C GLN A 275 -15.76 22.02 0.63
N ASN A 276 -14.53 21.84 1.10
CA ASN A 276 -13.76 22.85 1.79
C ASN A 276 -12.26 22.72 1.44
N ARG A 277 -11.46 23.72 1.86
CA ARG A 277 -10.01 23.75 1.56
C ARG A 277 -9.28 22.48 2.00
N PHE A 278 -9.68 21.89 3.13
CA PHE A 278 -9.05 20.68 3.65
C PHE A 278 -9.38 19.46 2.79
N THR A 279 -10.66 19.22 2.50
CA THR A 279 -11.06 18.07 1.65
C THR A 279 -10.51 18.19 0.23
N ASP A 280 -10.39 19.42 -0.30
CA ASP A 280 -9.79 19.67 -1.62
C ASP A 280 -8.28 19.39 -1.60
N PHE A 281 -7.60 19.74 -0.52
CA PHE A 281 -6.19 19.38 -0.32
C PHE A 281 -6.02 17.86 -0.27
N VAL A 282 -6.83 17.13 0.52
CA VAL A 282 -6.78 15.67 0.61
C VAL A 282 -7.08 15.02 -0.74
N ARG A 283 -8.07 15.53 -1.51
CA ARG A 283 -8.33 15.05 -2.88
C ARG A 283 -7.13 15.26 -3.81
N LYS A 284 -6.44 16.40 -3.68
CA LYS A 284 -5.19 16.64 -4.43
C LYS A 284 -4.12 15.61 -4.06
N LEU A 285 -3.89 15.36 -2.77
CA LEU A 285 -2.98 14.30 -2.33
C LEU A 285 -3.36 12.95 -2.93
N GLY A 286 -4.64 12.60 -2.95
CA GLY A 286 -5.14 11.35 -3.52
C GLY A 286 -4.89 11.23 -5.03
N ARG A 287 -5.06 12.31 -5.79
CA ARG A 287 -4.75 12.33 -7.24
C ARG A 287 -3.26 12.11 -7.52
N TYR A 288 -2.39 12.62 -6.65
CA TYR A 288 -0.94 12.45 -6.77
C TYR A 288 -0.40 11.29 -5.93
N SER A 289 -1.27 10.48 -5.31
CA SER A 289 -0.88 9.44 -4.36
C SER A 289 0.13 8.44 -4.92
N LEU A 290 0.07 8.09 -6.21
CA LEU A 290 1.06 7.20 -6.83
C LEU A 290 2.46 7.82 -6.83
N TRP A 291 2.59 9.09 -7.19
CA TRP A 291 3.88 9.77 -7.21
C TRP A 291 4.43 9.99 -5.80
N ILE A 292 3.56 10.36 -4.86
CA ILE A 292 3.91 10.44 -3.43
C ILE A 292 4.40 9.08 -2.95
N PHE A 293 3.71 7.99 -3.30
CA PHE A 293 4.08 6.63 -2.94
C PHE A 293 5.42 6.21 -3.55
N VAL A 294 5.67 6.53 -4.82
CA VAL A 294 6.93 6.25 -5.51
C VAL A 294 8.11 6.94 -4.81
N VAL A 295 8.00 8.25 -4.56
CA VAL A 295 9.06 9.02 -3.89
C VAL A 295 9.23 8.55 -2.44
N HIS A 296 8.13 8.30 -1.72
CA HIS A 296 8.16 7.72 -0.39
C HIS A 296 8.87 6.36 -0.35
N SER A 297 8.63 5.50 -1.33
CA SER A 297 9.32 4.21 -1.41
C SER A 297 10.82 4.37 -1.64
N ILE A 298 11.23 5.34 -2.47
CA ILE A 298 12.64 5.63 -2.71
C ILE A 298 13.31 6.13 -1.43
N GLU A 299 12.69 7.06 -0.71
CA GLU A 299 13.27 7.63 0.49
C GLU A 299 13.38 6.60 1.63
N VAL A 300 12.37 5.74 1.81
CA VAL A 300 12.41 4.65 2.81
C VAL A 300 13.53 3.66 2.53
N LEU A 301 13.77 3.34 1.27
CA LEU A 301 14.79 2.37 0.87
C LEU A 301 16.21 2.94 0.83
N SER A 302 16.34 4.27 0.69
CA SER A 302 17.63 4.91 0.46
C SER A 302 18.20 5.56 1.71
N PHE A 303 17.35 6.15 2.57
CA PHE A 303 17.79 6.90 3.74
C PHE A 303 17.71 6.04 5.00
N ASP A 304 18.79 6.04 5.75
CA ASP A 304 18.86 5.43 7.08
C ASP A 304 18.29 6.41 8.12
N TRP A 305 16.96 6.43 8.24
CA TRP A 305 16.26 7.32 9.18
C TRP A 305 16.55 7.00 10.66
N HIS A 306 17.05 5.79 10.98
CA HIS A 306 17.49 5.43 12.32
C HIS A 306 18.58 6.36 12.83
N LEU A 307 19.45 6.87 11.95
CA LEU A 307 20.49 7.83 12.34
C LEU A 307 19.94 9.12 12.95
N LEU A 308 18.72 9.51 12.56
CA LEU A 308 18.07 10.67 13.17
C LEU A 308 17.24 10.25 14.37
N SER A 309 16.46 9.17 14.28
CA SER A 309 15.58 8.73 15.38
C SER A 309 16.34 8.32 16.64
N GLU A 310 17.57 7.81 16.49
CA GLU A 310 18.47 7.40 17.60
C GLU A 310 19.28 8.56 18.20
N ARG A 311 19.11 9.81 17.72
CA ARG A 311 19.73 10.97 18.37
C ARG A 311 19.18 11.14 19.77
N GLU A 312 20.05 11.42 20.74
CA GLU A 312 19.74 11.52 22.15
C GLU A 312 18.52 12.42 22.43
N ILE A 313 18.47 13.60 21.78
CA ILE A 313 17.36 14.55 21.90
C ILE A 313 16.01 13.93 21.51
N PHE A 314 15.98 13.05 20.50
CA PHE A 314 14.75 12.40 20.03
C PHE A 314 14.44 11.11 20.82
N MET A 315 15.45 10.46 21.37
CA MET A 315 15.25 9.34 22.30
C MET A 315 14.67 9.82 23.63
N GLN A 316 15.12 10.96 24.14
CA GLN A 316 14.57 11.58 25.35
C GLN A 316 13.19 12.20 25.12
N ASN A 317 12.90 12.69 23.89
CA ASN A 317 11.64 13.32 23.51
C ASN A 317 11.04 12.68 22.23
N PRO A 318 10.47 11.45 22.33
CA PRO A 318 10.00 10.71 21.14
C PRO A 318 8.89 11.43 20.36
N ILE A 319 8.04 12.19 21.04
CA ILE A 319 6.98 12.99 20.38
C ILE A 319 7.61 14.08 19.50
N LEU A 320 8.61 14.79 20.00
CA LEU A 320 9.35 15.79 19.24
C LEU A 320 10.05 15.12 18.04
N GLY A 321 10.72 13.99 18.27
CA GLY A 321 11.37 13.20 17.23
C GLY A 321 10.41 12.81 16.13
N LEU A 322 9.24 12.27 16.48
CA LEU A 322 8.18 11.89 15.54
C LEU A 322 7.74 13.08 14.69
N ILE A 323 7.46 14.23 15.31
CA ILE A 323 6.99 15.43 14.58
C ILE A 323 8.07 15.96 13.65
N VAL A 324 9.31 16.11 14.14
CA VAL A 324 10.41 16.68 13.35
C VAL A 324 10.78 15.78 12.18
N ILE A 325 10.95 14.47 12.43
CA ILE A 325 11.31 13.54 11.34
C ILE A 325 10.17 13.42 10.34
N PHE A 326 8.91 13.39 10.78
CA PHE A 326 7.76 13.41 9.87
C PHE A 326 7.77 14.67 8.99
N ALA A 327 8.01 15.85 9.56
CA ALA A 327 8.09 17.10 8.79
C ALA A 327 9.24 17.06 7.75
N ILE A 328 10.42 16.58 8.13
CA ILE A 328 11.57 16.43 7.22
C ILE A 328 11.19 15.46 6.07
N ARG A 329 10.61 14.31 6.36
CA ARG A 329 10.19 13.33 5.36
C ARG A 329 9.14 13.90 4.39
N VAL A 330 8.17 14.62 4.92
CA VAL A 330 7.17 15.33 4.09
C VAL A 330 7.86 16.31 3.14
N CYS A 331 8.82 17.11 3.63
CA CYS A 331 9.61 18.03 2.77
C CYS A 331 10.40 17.27 1.68
N VAL A 332 11.08 16.17 2.04
CA VAL A 332 11.81 15.32 1.08
C VAL A 332 10.85 14.75 0.02
N ILE A 333 9.70 14.23 0.44
CA ILE A 333 8.71 13.67 -0.48
C ILE A 333 8.16 14.74 -1.42
N PHE A 334 7.76 15.92 -0.93
CA PHE A 334 7.27 17.01 -1.78
C PHE A 334 8.32 17.49 -2.77
N THR A 335 9.56 17.66 -2.33
CA THR A 335 10.69 18.03 -3.21
C THR A 335 10.92 16.98 -4.29
N GLY A 336 10.95 15.70 -3.91
CA GLY A 336 11.07 14.59 -4.83
C GLY A 336 9.91 14.51 -5.83
N CYS A 337 8.67 14.71 -5.39
CA CYS A 337 7.51 14.76 -6.28
C CYS A 337 7.61 15.92 -7.29
N PHE A 338 8.11 17.08 -6.87
CA PHE A 338 8.33 18.23 -7.78
C PHE A 338 9.38 17.91 -8.84
N ILE A 339 10.49 17.26 -8.45
CA ILE A 339 11.55 16.82 -9.37
C ILE A 339 10.99 15.80 -10.37
N VAL A 340 10.29 14.76 -9.87
CA VAL A 340 9.70 13.73 -10.73
C VAL A 340 8.66 14.33 -11.68
N ALA A 341 7.83 15.26 -11.23
CA ALA A 341 6.85 15.93 -12.09
C ALA A 341 7.51 16.77 -13.20
N LYS A 342 8.68 17.36 -12.95
CA LYS A 342 9.46 18.05 -13.99
C LYS A 342 10.04 17.07 -15.00
N ILE A 343 10.61 15.95 -14.52
CA ILE A 343 11.15 14.89 -15.36
C ILE A 343 10.03 14.28 -16.21
N ASP A 344 8.87 14.02 -15.62
CA ASP A 344 7.70 13.47 -16.31
C ASP A 344 7.20 14.40 -17.43
N LYS A 345 7.12 15.70 -17.17
CA LYS A 345 6.81 16.68 -18.22
C LYS A 345 7.85 16.70 -19.34
N PHE A 346 9.10 16.47 -19.03
CA PHE A 346 10.17 16.42 -20.01
C PHE A 346 10.14 15.13 -20.84
N LEU A 347 9.91 13.96 -20.18
CA LEU A 347 9.90 12.64 -20.81
C LEU A 347 8.55 12.31 -21.48
N LEU A 348 7.42 12.78 -20.92
CA LEU A 348 6.07 12.43 -21.36
C LEU A 348 5.43 13.44 -22.31
N ARG A 349 6.12 14.51 -22.72
CA ARG A 349 5.65 15.35 -23.85
C ARG A 349 5.37 14.54 -25.13
N ARG A 350 5.67 13.23 -25.15
CA ARG A 350 5.44 12.30 -26.28
C ARG A 350 4.26 11.34 -26.12
N THR A 351 3.58 11.29 -25.00
CA THR A 351 2.42 10.39 -24.81
C THR A 351 1.19 11.17 -24.38
N LYS A 352 0.35 11.53 -25.36
CA LYS A 352 -0.97 12.20 -25.19
C LYS A 352 -2.05 11.28 -24.54
N HIS A 353 -1.73 10.30 -23.77
CA HIS A 353 -2.72 9.49 -23.05
C HIS A 353 -2.32 9.44 -21.58
N GLY A 354 -3.00 10.31 -20.81
CA GLY A 354 -2.96 10.28 -19.36
C GLY A 354 -3.24 8.87 -18.83
N ILE A 355 -2.28 8.37 -18.08
CA ILE A 355 -2.45 7.16 -17.29
C ILE A 355 -3.19 7.63 -16.03
N PHE A 356 -4.47 7.46 -16.03
CA PHE A 356 -5.51 7.24 -15.00
C PHE A 356 -6.88 7.73 -15.45
#